data_44516e175abe758639c580964a806f98
#
_entry.id   44516e175abe758639c580964a806f98
#
_cell.length_a   1.000
_cell.length_b   1.000
_cell.length_c   1.000
_cell.angle_alpha   90.00
_cell.angle_beta   90.00
_cell.angle_gamma   90.00
#
_symmetry.space_group_name_H-M   'P 1'
#
loop_
_entity.id
_entity.type
_entity.pdbx_description
1 polymer ?
#
loop_
_entity_poly.entity_id
_entity_poly.type
_entity_poly.pdbx_seq_one_letter_code
_entity_poly.pdbx_strand_id
1 'polypeptide(L)'
;MKELLYLKDQQIKDLIEQLFYAYRETFADPKKILKKHSFGIAHQKVIHLIERYEGITVSGLLRKLKITKQSLNRVLKDLNKNNKIIMKKGEVDSRHRHIILNESGKKLSNEIFSEQKKRIYRALKNSNSEAVIKFKEVLEKIING
;
A
#
# COMPACT_ATOMS: atom_id res chain seq x y z
N MET A 1 25.50 -5.20 -31.34
CA MET A 1 24.18 -4.62 -31.02
C MET A 1 24.36 -3.42 -30.10
N LYS A 2 23.83 -2.28 -30.45
CA LYS A 2 23.90 -1.12 -29.57
C LYS A 2 22.99 -1.33 -28.36
N GLU A 3 23.54 -1.15 -27.15
CA GLU A 3 22.77 -1.19 -25.92
C GLU A 3 21.81 0.00 -25.88
N LEU A 4 20.55 -0.26 -25.46
CA LEU A 4 19.56 0.79 -25.30
C LEU A 4 19.95 1.69 -24.11
N LEU A 5 19.79 3.00 -24.29
CA LEU A 5 20.23 3.99 -23.30
C LEU A 5 19.65 3.71 -21.90
N TYR A 6 18.38 3.33 -21.84
CA TYR A 6 17.73 3.09 -20.54
C TYR A 6 18.22 1.81 -19.85
N LEU A 7 18.98 0.97 -20.51
CA LEU A 7 19.58 -0.23 -19.92
C LEU A 7 20.99 0.01 -19.37
N LYS A 8 21.55 1.19 -19.59
CA LYS A 8 22.87 1.53 -19.03
C LYS A 8 22.77 1.69 -17.52
N ASP A 9 23.84 1.35 -16.82
CA ASP A 9 23.89 1.35 -15.35
C ASP A 9 23.41 2.65 -14.75
N GLN A 10 23.83 3.80 -15.26
CA GLN A 10 23.43 5.09 -14.71
C GLN A 10 21.92 5.31 -14.84
N GLN A 11 21.32 4.89 -15.94
CA GLN A 11 19.87 5.01 -16.15
C GLN A 11 19.09 4.06 -15.26
N ILE A 12 19.61 2.88 -15.03
CA ILE A 12 19.00 1.92 -14.09
C ILE A 12 19.05 2.46 -12.65
N LYS A 13 20.19 3.03 -12.27
CA LYS A 13 20.33 3.68 -10.96
C LYS A 13 19.35 4.84 -10.80
N ASP A 14 19.17 5.65 -11.83
CA ASP A 14 18.22 6.75 -11.84
C ASP A 14 16.79 6.23 -11.64
N LEU A 15 16.41 5.15 -12.31
CA LEU A 15 15.07 4.58 -12.15
C LEU A 15 14.85 4.05 -10.74
N ILE A 16 15.83 3.36 -10.18
CA ILE A 16 15.76 2.88 -8.77
C ILE A 16 15.53 4.06 -7.82
N GLU A 17 16.26 5.14 -8.05
CA GLU A 17 16.14 6.35 -7.24
C GLU A 17 14.76 6.99 -7.40
N GLN A 18 14.23 7.07 -8.62
CA GLN A 18 12.89 7.60 -8.89
C GLN A 18 11.80 6.77 -8.20
N LEU A 19 11.92 5.45 -8.22
CA LEU A 19 10.99 4.56 -7.52
C LEU A 19 11.00 4.84 -6.01
N PHE A 20 12.19 5.02 -5.45
CA PHE A 20 12.36 5.35 -4.05
C PHE A 20 11.69 6.70 -3.72
N TYR A 21 11.94 7.72 -4.52
CA TYR A 21 11.36 9.05 -4.31
C TYR A 21 9.85 9.06 -4.49
N ALA A 22 9.33 8.38 -5.50
CA ALA A 22 7.89 8.27 -5.73
C ALA A 22 7.19 7.60 -4.54
N TYR A 23 7.76 6.53 -4.04
CA TYR A 23 7.27 5.84 -2.86
C TYR A 23 7.29 6.78 -1.63
N ARG A 24 8.43 7.42 -1.38
CA ARG A 24 8.62 8.33 -0.24
C ARG A 24 7.55 9.42 -0.21
N GLU A 25 7.34 10.10 -1.34
CA GLU A 25 6.39 11.21 -1.42
C GLU A 25 4.94 10.73 -1.30
N THR A 26 4.61 9.62 -1.97
CA THR A 26 3.25 9.07 -1.93
C THR A 26 2.85 8.66 -0.52
N PHE A 27 3.78 8.07 0.23
CA PHE A 27 3.49 7.60 1.58
C PHE A 27 3.71 8.68 2.65
N ALA A 28 4.33 9.79 2.31
CA ALA A 28 4.45 10.94 3.22
C ALA A 28 3.19 11.82 3.22
N ASP A 29 2.44 11.83 2.13
CA ASP A 29 1.29 12.73 1.97
C ASP A 29 0.24 12.62 3.10
N PRO A 30 -0.16 11.43 3.55
CA PRO A 30 -1.15 11.31 4.63
C PRO A 30 -0.55 11.33 6.03
N LYS A 31 0.71 11.67 6.18
CA LYS A 31 1.43 11.59 7.48
C LYS A 31 0.72 12.32 8.62
N LYS A 32 0.18 13.52 8.36
CA LYS A 32 -0.50 14.30 9.40
C LYS A 32 -1.75 13.59 9.92
N ILE A 33 -2.50 12.96 9.00
CA ILE A 33 -3.72 12.22 9.35
C ILE A 33 -3.35 11.01 10.21
N LEU A 34 -2.36 10.25 9.78
CA LEU A 34 -1.89 9.06 10.50
C LEU A 34 -1.37 9.41 11.89
N LYS A 35 -0.65 10.51 12.01
CA LYS A 35 -0.06 10.97 13.27
C LYS A 35 -1.12 11.22 14.35
N LYS A 36 -2.31 11.69 13.98
CA LYS A 36 -3.42 11.90 14.92
C LYS A 36 -3.81 10.61 15.65
N HIS A 37 -3.57 9.46 15.03
CA HIS A 37 -3.87 8.15 15.60
C HIS A 37 -2.61 7.45 16.12
N SER A 38 -1.45 8.11 16.11
CA SER A 38 -0.15 7.52 16.41
C SER A 38 0.20 6.37 15.46
N PHE A 39 -0.24 6.47 14.21
CA PHE A 39 0.01 5.47 13.17
C PHE A 39 1.15 5.92 12.25
N GLY A 40 1.84 4.95 11.68
CA GLY A 40 2.90 5.16 10.70
C GLY A 40 2.60 4.50 9.36
N ILE A 41 3.63 4.36 8.53
CA ILE A 41 3.52 3.79 7.18
C ILE A 41 3.04 2.32 7.23
N ALA A 42 3.50 1.55 8.21
CA ALA A 42 3.09 0.15 8.36
C ALA A 42 1.57 0.05 8.56
N HIS A 43 1.00 0.89 9.39
CA HIS A 43 -0.45 0.95 9.61
C HIS A 43 -1.18 1.33 8.33
N GLN A 44 -0.65 2.32 7.61
CA GLN A 44 -1.22 2.79 6.35
C GLN A 44 -1.29 1.67 5.31
N LYS A 45 -0.21 0.90 5.16
CA LYS A 45 -0.15 -0.22 4.21
C LYS A 45 -1.18 -1.29 4.55
N VAL A 46 -1.32 -1.62 5.83
CA VAL A 46 -2.27 -2.63 6.29
C VAL A 46 -3.71 -2.15 6.06
N ILE A 47 -4.02 -0.91 6.39
CA ILE A 47 -5.34 -0.31 6.15
C ILE A 47 -5.68 -0.37 4.65
N HIS A 48 -4.72 0.00 3.80
CA HIS A 48 -4.88 -0.03 2.35
C HIS A 48 -5.27 -1.43 1.85
N LEU A 49 -4.56 -2.45 2.32
CA LEU A 49 -4.81 -3.83 1.88
C LEU A 49 -6.13 -4.38 2.42
N ILE A 50 -6.50 -4.04 3.65
CA ILE A 50 -7.79 -4.46 4.21
C ILE A 50 -8.95 -3.82 3.42
N GLU A 51 -8.80 -2.56 3.05
CA GLU A 51 -9.80 -1.88 2.22
C GLU A 51 -9.90 -2.50 0.84
N ARG A 52 -8.78 -2.76 0.19
CA ARG A 52 -8.73 -3.32 -1.16
C ARG A 52 -9.19 -4.78 -1.22
N TYR A 53 -8.95 -5.55 -0.18
CA TYR A 53 -9.23 -6.98 -0.14
C TYR A 53 -10.08 -7.29 1.09
N GLU A 54 -11.35 -6.90 1.04
CA GLU A 54 -12.30 -7.08 2.14
C GLU A 54 -12.38 -8.56 2.56
N GLY A 55 -12.20 -8.81 3.85
CA GLY A 55 -12.16 -10.17 4.38
C GLY A 55 -10.81 -10.85 4.26
N ILE A 56 -9.75 -10.12 3.96
CA ILE A 56 -8.39 -10.68 3.88
C ILE A 56 -8.00 -11.34 5.20
N THR A 57 -7.27 -12.44 5.12
CA THR A 57 -6.77 -13.14 6.31
C THR A 57 -5.40 -12.60 6.73
N VAL A 58 -4.99 -12.93 7.95
CA VAL A 58 -3.63 -12.62 8.45
C VAL A 58 -2.59 -13.22 7.48
N SER A 59 -2.78 -14.46 7.05
CA SER A 59 -1.90 -15.10 6.08
C SER A 59 -1.84 -14.34 4.75
N GLY A 60 -2.99 -13.84 4.30
CA GLY A 60 -3.07 -13.03 3.09
C GLY A 60 -2.28 -11.73 3.20
N LEU A 61 -2.38 -11.05 4.34
CA LEU A 61 -1.61 -9.85 4.60
C LEU A 61 -0.11 -10.13 4.63
N LEU A 62 0.30 -11.21 5.28
CA LEU A 62 1.71 -11.61 5.34
C LEU A 62 2.29 -11.86 3.94
N ARG A 63 1.54 -12.56 3.08
CA ARG A 63 1.99 -12.82 1.71
C ARG A 63 2.17 -11.53 0.91
N LYS A 64 1.24 -10.59 1.06
CA LYS A 64 1.28 -9.34 0.30
C LYS A 64 2.34 -8.37 0.83
N LEU A 65 2.52 -8.30 2.14
CA LEU A 65 3.45 -7.35 2.76
C LEU A 65 4.88 -7.87 2.86
N LYS A 66 5.04 -9.20 2.92
CA LYS A 66 6.35 -9.85 3.11
C LYS A 66 7.09 -9.32 4.34
N ILE A 67 6.36 -9.17 5.44
CA ILE A 67 6.88 -8.74 6.74
C ILE A 67 6.76 -9.88 7.74
N THR A 68 7.35 -9.71 8.92
CA THR A 68 7.26 -10.73 9.98
C THR A 68 5.86 -10.75 10.58
N LYS A 69 5.47 -11.93 11.07
CA LYS A 69 4.20 -12.11 11.78
C LYS A 69 4.13 -11.19 13.00
N GLN A 70 5.24 -11.01 13.70
CA GLN A 70 5.34 -10.11 14.85
C GLN A 70 5.00 -8.66 14.47
N SER A 71 5.59 -8.18 13.38
CA SER A 71 5.36 -6.80 12.91
C SER A 71 3.89 -6.59 12.54
N LEU A 72 3.30 -7.57 11.82
CA LEU A 72 1.89 -7.49 11.44
C LEU A 72 0.98 -7.53 12.66
N ASN A 73 1.24 -8.43 13.60
CA ASN A 73 0.42 -8.55 14.80
C ASN A 73 0.42 -7.25 15.62
N ARG A 74 1.55 -6.56 15.67
CA ARG A 74 1.65 -5.25 16.35
C ARG A 74 0.73 -4.23 15.68
N VAL A 75 0.76 -4.16 14.36
CA VAL A 75 -0.10 -3.23 13.60
C VAL A 75 -1.57 -3.57 13.79
N LEU A 76 -1.94 -4.85 13.67
CA LEU A 76 -3.32 -5.29 13.84
C LEU A 76 -3.83 -5.01 15.26
N LYS A 77 -2.98 -5.19 16.26
CA LYS A 77 -3.31 -4.88 17.66
C LYS A 77 -3.61 -3.38 17.81
N ASP A 78 -2.79 -2.52 17.22
CA ASP A 78 -3.00 -1.08 17.25
C ASP A 78 -4.30 -0.68 16.56
N LEU A 79 -4.58 -1.25 15.38
CA LEU A 79 -5.80 -0.96 14.64
C LEU A 79 -7.04 -1.43 15.39
N ASN A 80 -6.97 -2.60 16.03
CA ASN A 80 -8.07 -3.13 16.82
C ASN A 80 -8.31 -2.29 18.08
N LYS A 81 -7.23 -1.93 18.77
CA LYS A 81 -7.28 -1.10 19.98
C LYS A 81 -7.88 0.28 19.68
N ASN A 82 -7.58 0.84 18.52
CA ASN A 82 -8.11 2.13 18.08
C ASN A 82 -9.46 2.01 17.36
N ASN A 83 -10.07 0.84 17.42
CA ASN A 83 -11.41 0.58 16.87
C ASN A 83 -11.53 0.90 15.37
N LYS A 84 -10.60 0.39 14.58
CA LYS A 84 -10.58 0.60 13.12
C LYS A 84 -10.95 -0.65 12.33
N ILE A 85 -10.78 -1.83 12.92
CA ILE A 85 -10.99 -3.11 12.23
C ILE A 85 -11.90 -4.03 13.03
N ILE A 86 -12.48 -5.00 12.32
CA ILE A 86 -13.23 -6.12 12.89
C ILE A 86 -12.53 -7.39 12.41
N MET A 87 -12.21 -8.27 13.36
CA MET A 87 -11.61 -9.57 13.06
C MET A 87 -12.64 -10.66 13.32
N LYS A 88 -13.11 -11.31 12.26
CA LYS A 88 -14.11 -12.38 12.33
C LYS A 88 -13.44 -13.73 12.16
N LYS A 89 -13.85 -14.71 12.96
CA LYS A 89 -13.42 -16.10 12.80
C LYS A 89 -14.05 -16.67 11.54
N GLY A 90 -13.29 -17.51 10.81
CA GLY A 90 -13.82 -18.21 9.65
C GLY A 90 -14.88 -19.22 10.06
N GLU A 91 -15.91 -19.39 9.23
CA GLU A 91 -17.01 -20.32 9.49
C GLU A 91 -16.55 -21.77 9.39
N VAL A 92 -15.64 -22.07 8.46
CA VAL A 92 -15.15 -23.42 8.21
C VAL A 92 -13.96 -23.77 9.10
N ASP A 93 -13.07 -22.80 9.33
CA ASP A 93 -11.89 -22.98 10.17
C ASP A 93 -11.72 -21.74 11.06
N SER A 94 -11.93 -21.91 12.35
CA SER A 94 -11.85 -20.84 13.34
C SER A 94 -10.43 -20.26 13.49
N ARG A 95 -9.41 -20.94 12.93
CA ARG A 95 -8.03 -20.42 12.94
C ARG A 95 -7.81 -19.37 11.86
N HIS A 96 -8.67 -19.30 10.84
CA HIS A 96 -8.61 -18.29 9.79
C HIS A 96 -9.47 -17.10 10.19
N ARG A 97 -8.82 -16.01 10.53
CA ARG A 97 -9.49 -14.76 10.86
C ARG A 97 -9.57 -13.86 9.64
N HIS A 98 -10.77 -13.43 9.33
CA HIS A 98 -11.05 -12.48 8.26
C HIS A 98 -11.10 -11.08 8.85
N ILE A 99 -10.46 -10.14 8.18
CA ILE A 99 -10.31 -8.78 8.67
C ILE A 99 -11.05 -7.83 7.73
N ILE A 100 -11.85 -6.94 8.31
CA ILE A 100 -12.53 -5.88 7.58
C ILE A 100 -12.36 -4.56 8.33
N LEU A 101 -12.49 -3.45 7.62
CA LEU A 101 -12.56 -2.14 8.26
C LEU A 101 -13.97 -1.92 8.80
N ASN A 102 -14.08 -1.36 9.99
CA ASN A 102 -15.37 -0.87 10.48
C ASN A 102 -15.63 0.53 9.91
N GLU A 103 -16.72 1.19 10.29
CA GLU A 103 -17.05 2.52 9.76
C GLU A 103 -15.96 3.55 10.05
N SER A 104 -15.40 3.52 11.25
CA SER A 104 -14.28 4.39 11.63
C SER A 104 -13.03 4.13 10.80
N GLY A 105 -12.74 2.85 10.54
CA GLY A 105 -11.63 2.44 9.69
C GLY A 105 -11.81 2.86 8.24
N LYS A 106 -13.03 2.73 7.70
CA LYS A 106 -13.35 3.18 6.34
C LYS A 106 -13.18 4.69 6.19
N LYS A 107 -13.61 5.44 7.21
CA LYS A 107 -13.44 6.90 7.23
C LYS A 107 -11.96 7.27 7.18
N LEU A 108 -11.15 6.63 8.01
CA LEU A 108 -9.70 6.86 8.04
C LEU A 108 -9.06 6.49 6.70
N SER A 109 -9.44 5.33 6.14
CA SER A 109 -8.95 4.88 4.84
C SER A 109 -9.25 5.91 3.74
N ASN A 110 -10.45 6.47 3.73
CA ASN A 110 -10.85 7.49 2.77
C ASN A 110 -10.05 8.79 2.94
N GLU A 111 -9.79 9.20 4.16
CA GLU A 111 -8.98 10.39 4.44
C GLU A 111 -7.54 10.20 3.95
N ILE A 112 -6.96 9.05 4.21
CA ILE A 112 -5.61 8.69 3.73
C ILE A 112 -5.58 8.70 2.21
N PHE A 113 -6.53 8.02 1.58
CA PHE A 113 -6.62 7.95 0.13
C PHE A 113 -6.78 9.31 -0.51
N SER A 114 -7.62 10.17 0.08
CA SER A 114 -7.84 11.54 -0.43
C SER A 114 -6.53 12.31 -0.58
N GLU A 115 -5.62 12.19 0.37
CA GLU A 115 -4.32 12.86 0.30
C GLU A 115 -3.40 12.24 -0.76
N GLN A 116 -3.32 10.91 -0.82
CA GLN A 116 -2.52 10.23 -1.84
C GLN A 116 -3.07 10.45 -3.23
N LYS A 117 -4.39 10.48 -3.37
CA LYS A 117 -5.06 10.70 -4.65
C LYS A 117 -4.67 12.03 -5.29
N LYS A 118 -4.53 13.08 -4.51
CA LYS A 118 -4.16 14.40 -5.03
C LYS A 118 -2.87 14.34 -5.85
N ARG A 119 -1.85 13.69 -5.33
CA ARG A 119 -0.55 13.53 -6.00
C ARG A 119 -0.65 12.64 -7.23
N ILE A 120 -1.18 11.45 -7.05
CA ILE A 120 -1.23 10.45 -8.12
C ILE A 120 -2.16 10.89 -9.25
N TYR A 121 -3.34 11.42 -8.90
CA TYR A 121 -4.30 11.91 -9.89
C TYR A 121 -3.68 13.01 -10.76
N ARG A 122 -2.99 13.97 -10.12
CA ARG A 122 -2.33 15.06 -10.85
C ARG A 122 -1.29 14.54 -11.82
N ALA A 123 -0.47 13.58 -11.39
CA ALA A 123 0.55 12.97 -12.22
C ALA A 123 -0.06 12.25 -13.41
N LEU A 124 -1.08 11.43 -13.18
CA LEU A 124 -1.75 10.66 -14.24
C LEU A 124 -2.50 11.56 -15.21
N LYS A 125 -3.19 12.58 -14.69
CA LYS A 125 -3.95 13.53 -15.51
C LYS A 125 -3.04 14.30 -16.46
N ASN A 126 -1.83 14.63 -16.03
CA ASN A 126 -0.86 15.38 -16.83
C ASN A 126 0.05 14.48 -17.68
N SER A 127 -0.29 13.21 -17.78
CA SER A 127 0.46 12.25 -18.59
C SER A 127 -0.42 11.72 -19.72
N ASN A 128 0.24 11.32 -20.80
CA ASN A 128 -0.39 10.68 -21.95
C ASN A 128 -0.98 9.32 -21.50
N SER A 129 -2.19 8.99 -21.99
CA SER A 129 -2.88 7.72 -21.65
C SER A 129 -2.04 6.50 -21.95
N GLU A 130 -1.37 6.49 -23.11
CA GLU A 130 -0.51 5.38 -23.52
C GLU A 130 0.68 5.24 -22.57
N ALA A 131 1.29 6.37 -22.17
CA ALA A 131 2.38 6.38 -21.22
C ALA A 131 1.96 5.77 -19.87
N VAL A 132 0.75 6.09 -19.38
CA VAL A 132 0.24 5.54 -18.13
C VAL A 132 0.07 4.02 -18.21
N ILE A 133 -0.53 3.53 -19.31
CA ILE A 133 -0.73 2.09 -19.53
C ILE A 133 0.63 1.37 -19.56
N LYS A 134 1.58 1.90 -20.31
CA LYS A 134 2.93 1.31 -20.43
C LYS A 134 3.70 1.37 -19.11
N PHE A 135 3.57 2.45 -18.38
CA PHE A 135 4.16 2.59 -17.05
C PHE A 135 3.67 1.48 -16.11
N LYS A 136 2.37 1.23 -16.10
CA LYS A 136 1.79 0.16 -15.25
C LYS A 136 2.30 -1.22 -15.67
N GLU A 137 2.46 -1.47 -16.97
CA GLU A 137 3.04 -2.72 -17.47
C GLU A 137 4.48 -2.90 -16.97
N VAL A 138 5.29 -1.84 -17.00
CA VAL A 138 6.67 -1.89 -16.50
C VAL A 138 6.70 -2.16 -15.01
N LEU A 139 5.84 -1.49 -14.23
CA LEU A 139 5.75 -1.72 -12.78
C LEU A 139 5.43 -3.18 -12.47
N GLU A 140 4.49 -3.78 -13.20
CA GLU A 140 4.13 -5.20 -13.02
C GLU A 140 5.33 -6.10 -13.26
N LYS A 141 6.13 -5.83 -14.28
CA LYS A 141 7.34 -6.60 -14.55
C LYS A 141 8.37 -6.46 -13.44
N ILE A 142 8.52 -5.27 -12.88
CA ILE A 142 9.42 -5.04 -11.74
C ILE A 142 8.93 -5.82 -10.52
N ILE A 143 7.63 -5.78 -10.23
CA ILE A 143 7.01 -6.44 -9.07
C ILE A 143 7.15 -7.97 -9.17
N ASN A 144 6.93 -8.51 -10.35
CA ASN A 144 6.95 -9.97 -10.58
C ASN A 144 8.33 -10.53 -10.85
N GLY A 145 9.32 -9.68 -10.93
CA GLY A 145 10.72 -10.00 -11.00
C GLY A 145 11.29 -10.70 -12.05
#